data_220e91f24d13eebb64a98cf0fbebae05
#
_entry.id   220e91f24d13eebb64a98cf0fbebae05
#
_cell.length_a   1.000
_cell.length_b   1.000
_cell.length_c   1.000
_cell.angle_alpha   90.00
_cell.angle_beta   90.00
_cell.angle_gamma   90.00
#
_symmetry.space_group_name_H-M   'P 1'
#
loop_
_entity.id
_entity.type
_entity.pdbx_description
1 polymer ?
#
loop_
_entity_poly.entity_id
_entity_poly.type
_entity_poly.pdbx_seq_one_letter_code
_entity_poly.pdbx_strand_id
1 'polypeptide(L)'
;MTSNLSKKEITDQIQALTILVVDDNQYMRKTIRNLLVNCGIKDIYEANDGIAALDAIRSIAPDVVILDWEMPLLSGAELVRIIRSPGVFPMPDVPIIMLSGHGERWRVVEAVRLGVHEYLVKPVSAKAIYDRLVSIVMQPRPVVQLGDYYGPEPRKMISEALDDAPIVEDPARVASTEIVEDPAHAVEAKTAEPVQ
;
A
#
# COMPACT_ATOMS: atom_id res chain seq x y z
N MET A 1 -2.69 -8.19 -29.34
CA MET A 1 -3.95 -8.85 -29.72
C MET A 1 -4.81 -8.90 -28.46
N THR A 2 -5.67 -7.92 -28.25
CA THR A 2 -6.62 -7.88 -27.13
C THR A 2 -7.77 -8.83 -27.50
N SER A 3 -7.73 -10.07 -26.97
CA SER A 3 -8.83 -11.00 -27.07
C SER A 3 -10.06 -10.37 -26.41
N ASN A 4 -11.13 -10.25 -27.16
CA ASN A 4 -12.41 -9.70 -26.70
C ASN A 4 -13.06 -10.80 -25.84
N LEU A 5 -12.66 -10.91 -24.56
CA LEU A 5 -13.23 -11.88 -23.63
C LEU A 5 -14.71 -11.60 -23.39
N SER A 6 -15.52 -12.64 -23.35
CA SER A 6 -16.93 -12.50 -22.99
C SER A 6 -17.08 -12.08 -21.53
N LYS A 7 -18.21 -11.46 -21.18
CA LYS A 7 -18.51 -11.08 -19.80
C LYS A 7 -18.41 -12.26 -18.83
N LYS A 8 -18.74 -13.45 -19.29
CA LYS A 8 -18.66 -14.70 -18.48
C LYS A 8 -17.21 -15.06 -18.20
N GLU A 9 -16.33 -15.05 -19.22
CA GLU A 9 -14.90 -15.37 -19.05
C GLU A 9 -14.21 -14.38 -18.10
N ILE A 10 -14.55 -13.10 -18.17
CA ILE A 10 -14.05 -12.07 -17.23
C ILE A 10 -14.49 -12.42 -15.81
N THR A 11 -15.76 -12.76 -15.61
CA THR A 11 -16.30 -13.12 -14.30
C THR A 11 -15.61 -14.37 -13.75
N ASP A 12 -15.43 -15.40 -14.58
CA ASP A 12 -14.77 -16.65 -14.18
C ASP A 12 -13.30 -16.39 -13.77
N GLN A 13 -12.57 -15.51 -14.47
CA GLN A 13 -11.21 -15.12 -14.10
C GLN A 13 -11.16 -14.36 -12.77
N ILE A 14 -12.09 -13.42 -12.54
CA ILE A 14 -12.17 -12.67 -11.28
C ILE A 14 -12.48 -13.61 -10.11
N GLN A 15 -13.37 -14.57 -10.30
CA GLN A 15 -13.76 -15.52 -9.25
C GLN A 15 -12.67 -16.54 -8.90
N ALA A 16 -11.71 -16.74 -9.79
CA ALA A 16 -10.57 -17.63 -9.58
C ALA A 16 -9.39 -16.96 -8.85
N LEU A 17 -9.46 -15.65 -8.58
CA LEU A 17 -8.38 -14.93 -7.93
C LEU A 17 -8.21 -15.34 -6.46
N THR A 18 -6.96 -15.48 -6.05
CA THR A 18 -6.54 -15.56 -4.65
C THR A 18 -6.27 -14.15 -4.14
N ILE A 19 -7.04 -13.69 -3.16
CA ILE A 19 -6.94 -12.31 -2.64
C ILE A 19 -6.50 -12.33 -1.17
N LEU A 20 -5.50 -11.49 -0.86
CA LEU A 20 -5.11 -11.19 0.51
C LEU A 20 -5.67 -9.82 0.91
N VAL A 21 -6.44 -9.78 2.00
CA VAL A 21 -6.97 -8.57 2.63
C VAL A 21 -6.13 -8.21 3.85
N VAL A 22 -5.58 -7.01 3.89
CA VAL A 22 -4.70 -6.51 4.95
C VAL A 22 -5.30 -5.23 5.54
N ASP A 23 -5.71 -5.26 6.79
CA ASP A 23 -6.29 -4.14 7.53
C ASP A 23 -6.21 -4.49 9.02
N ASP A 24 -5.83 -3.59 9.91
CA ASP A 24 -5.74 -3.86 11.35
C ASP A 24 -7.12 -4.00 12.02
N ASN A 25 -8.13 -3.37 11.42
CA ASN A 25 -9.50 -3.40 11.91
C ASN A 25 -10.24 -4.66 11.45
N GLN A 26 -10.55 -5.55 12.39
CA GLN A 26 -11.27 -6.80 12.11
C GLN A 26 -12.64 -6.57 11.44
N TYR A 27 -13.34 -5.51 11.78
CA TYR A 27 -14.64 -5.19 11.18
C TYR A 27 -14.47 -4.84 9.69
N MET A 28 -13.45 -4.06 9.37
CA MET A 28 -13.15 -3.70 7.98
C MET A 28 -12.72 -4.91 7.17
N ARG A 29 -11.84 -5.79 7.71
CA ARG A 29 -11.48 -7.05 7.02
C ARG A 29 -12.71 -7.89 6.70
N LYS A 30 -13.61 -8.08 7.68
CA LYS A 30 -14.87 -8.81 7.45
C LYS A 30 -15.78 -8.15 6.41
N THR A 31 -15.85 -6.83 6.43
CA THR A 31 -16.62 -6.06 5.44
C THR A 31 -16.08 -6.28 4.03
N ILE A 32 -14.77 -6.11 3.83
CA ILE A 32 -14.12 -6.31 2.53
C ILE A 32 -14.27 -7.77 2.08
N ARG A 33 -14.05 -8.73 2.98
CA ARG A 33 -14.29 -10.15 2.69
C ARG A 33 -15.70 -10.41 2.18
N ASN A 34 -16.71 -9.86 2.83
CA ASN A 34 -18.11 -10.02 2.41
C ASN A 34 -18.36 -9.39 1.03
N LEU A 35 -17.76 -8.23 0.74
CA LEU A 35 -17.87 -7.61 -0.58
C LEU A 35 -17.22 -8.48 -1.67
N LEU A 36 -16.08 -9.12 -1.39
CA LEU A 36 -15.39 -10.04 -2.30
C LEU A 36 -16.21 -11.33 -2.52
N VAL A 37 -16.79 -11.90 -1.46
CA VAL A 37 -17.70 -13.04 -1.56
C VAL A 37 -18.92 -12.71 -2.43
N ASN A 38 -19.48 -11.50 -2.31
CA ASN A 38 -20.58 -11.05 -3.16
C ASN A 38 -20.16 -10.88 -4.64
N CYS A 39 -18.86 -10.72 -4.92
CA CYS A 39 -18.29 -10.77 -6.28
C CYS A 39 -18.05 -12.21 -6.77
N GLY A 40 -18.26 -13.22 -5.92
CA GLY A 40 -18.08 -14.65 -6.23
C GLY A 40 -16.67 -15.18 -5.97
N ILE A 41 -15.78 -14.40 -5.35
CA ILE A 41 -14.41 -14.81 -5.03
C ILE A 41 -14.45 -15.75 -3.82
N LYS A 42 -13.67 -16.84 -3.89
CA LYS A 42 -13.68 -17.92 -2.87
C LYS A 42 -12.39 -17.94 -2.06
N ASP A 43 -11.25 -17.69 -2.70
CA ASP A 43 -9.93 -17.82 -2.10
C ASP A 43 -9.51 -16.47 -1.52
N ILE A 44 -9.97 -16.19 -0.28
CA ILE A 44 -9.75 -14.93 0.43
C ILE A 44 -9.01 -15.21 1.73
N TYR A 45 -7.83 -14.64 1.86
CA TYR A 45 -6.98 -14.67 3.04
C TYR A 45 -6.98 -13.33 3.74
N GLU A 46 -6.62 -13.30 5.02
CA GLU A 46 -6.64 -12.10 5.84
C GLU A 46 -5.33 -11.98 6.63
N ALA A 47 -4.80 -10.75 6.73
CA ALA A 47 -3.73 -10.39 7.64
C ALA A 47 -4.15 -9.15 8.44
N ASN A 48 -3.77 -9.10 9.71
CA ASN A 48 -4.18 -8.06 10.65
C ASN A 48 -3.11 -6.97 10.87
N ASP A 49 -1.95 -7.11 10.24
CA ASP A 49 -0.86 -6.15 10.29
C ASP A 49 0.10 -6.36 9.11
N GLY A 50 1.04 -5.41 8.93
CA GLY A 50 1.98 -5.44 7.82
C GLY A 50 2.98 -6.59 7.89
N ILE A 51 3.36 -7.06 9.09
CA ILE A 51 4.32 -8.17 9.25
C ILE A 51 3.64 -9.48 8.83
N ALA A 52 2.44 -9.73 9.35
CA ALA A 52 1.63 -10.88 8.96
C ALA A 52 1.34 -10.87 7.45
N ALA A 53 1.15 -9.69 6.84
CA ALA A 53 0.95 -9.54 5.42
C ALA A 53 2.18 -9.96 4.60
N LEU A 54 3.41 -9.58 5.01
CA LEU A 54 4.64 -10.00 4.34
C LEU A 54 4.80 -11.53 4.32
N ASP A 55 4.51 -12.18 5.45
CA ASP A 55 4.58 -13.64 5.56
C ASP A 55 3.48 -14.33 4.75
N ALA A 56 2.27 -13.76 4.76
CA ALA A 56 1.15 -14.25 3.97
C ALA A 56 1.43 -14.15 2.47
N ILE A 57 1.97 -13.02 1.98
CA ILE A 57 2.33 -12.86 0.56
C ILE A 57 3.34 -13.92 0.12
N ARG A 58 4.37 -14.19 0.95
CA ARG A 58 5.39 -15.20 0.65
C ARG A 58 4.85 -16.63 0.60
N SER A 59 3.93 -16.96 1.50
CA SER A 59 3.42 -18.33 1.67
C SER A 59 2.25 -18.66 0.76
N ILE A 60 1.37 -17.68 0.49
CA ILE A 60 0.13 -17.86 -0.26
C ILE A 60 0.32 -17.53 -1.74
N ALA A 61 1.25 -16.60 -2.06
CA ALA A 61 1.44 -16.04 -3.40
C ALA A 61 0.11 -15.51 -4.00
N PRO A 62 -0.54 -14.51 -3.37
CA PRO A 62 -1.83 -14.01 -3.81
C PRO A 62 -1.74 -13.32 -5.18
N ASP A 63 -2.81 -13.40 -5.96
CA ASP A 63 -2.94 -12.69 -7.24
C ASP A 63 -3.16 -11.18 -7.05
N VAL A 64 -3.80 -10.79 -5.93
CA VAL A 64 -4.05 -9.37 -5.58
C VAL A 64 -3.99 -9.19 -4.06
N VAL A 65 -3.37 -8.10 -3.63
CA VAL A 65 -3.37 -7.64 -2.24
C VAL A 65 -4.29 -6.42 -2.13
N ILE A 66 -5.28 -6.46 -1.24
CA ILE A 66 -6.10 -5.31 -0.84
C ILE A 66 -5.57 -4.84 0.50
N LEU A 67 -5.03 -3.62 0.54
CA LEU A 67 -4.22 -3.12 1.64
C LEU A 67 -4.78 -1.82 2.19
N ASP A 68 -4.98 -1.75 3.51
CA ASP A 68 -5.26 -0.48 4.17
C ASP A 68 -4.02 0.40 4.20
N TRP A 69 -4.22 1.70 4.03
CA TRP A 69 -3.16 2.71 4.16
C TRP A 69 -2.70 2.86 5.61
N GLU A 70 -3.68 2.97 6.52
CA GLU A 70 -3.44 3.34 7.92
C GLU A 70 -3.45 2.10 8.82
N MET A 71 -2.28 1.60 9.14
CA MET A 71 -2.09 0.49 10.07
C MET A 71 -1.00 0.85 11.10
N PRO A 72 -1.11 0.36 12.35
CA PRO A 72 -0.09 0.55 13.36
C PRO A 72 1.19 -0.23 13.04
N LEU A 73 2.32 0.23 13.55
CA LEU A 73 3.66 -0.36 13.45
C LEU A 73 4.26 -0.33 12.03
N LEU A 74 3.53 -0.79 11.04
CA LEU A 74 3.93 -0.80 9.64
C LEU A 74 2.74 -0.35 8.80
N SER A 75 2.79 0.89 8.36
CA SER A 75 1.75 1.47 7.51
C SER A 75 1.68 0.79 6.13
N GLY A 76 0.53 0.92 5.45
CA GLY A 76 0.38 0.39 4.10
C GLY A 76 1.41 0.96 3.12
N ALA A 77 1.77 2.23 3.27
CA ALA A 77 2.80 2.87 2.45
C ALA A 77 4.19 2.24 2.65
N GLU A 78 4.58 1.98 3.89
CA GLU A 78 5.85 1.31 4.22
C GLU A 78 5.86 -0.15 3.74
N LEU A 79 4.74 -0.86 3.91
CA LEU A 79 4.58 -2.22 3.42
C LEU A 79 4.75 -2.28 1.89
N VAL A 80 4.15 -1.34 1.14
CA VAL A 80 4.34 -1.26 -0.31
C VAL A 80 5.81 -1.04 -0.67
N ARG A 81 6.54 -0.15 0.02
CA ARG A 81 7.98 0.06 -0.23
C ARG A 81 8.79 -1.22 -0.05
N ILE A 82 8.47 -2.02 0.98
CA ILE A 82 9.13 -3.33 1.20
C ILE A 82 8.80 -4.29 0.06
N ILE A 83 7.52 -4.41 -0.32
CA ILE A 83 7.08 -5.29 -1.41
C ILE A 83 7.74 -4.87 -2.72
N ARG A 84 7.79 -3.57 -3.04
CA ARG A 84 8.37 -3.02 -4.28
C ARG A 84 9.89 -2.95 -4.29
N SER A 85 10.56 -3.77 -3.48
CA SER A 85 12.02 -3.88 -3.44
C SER A 85 12.48 -5.11 -4.22
N PRO A 86 12.76 -5.00 -5.54
CA PRO A 86 13.19 -6.14 -6.36
C PRO A 86 14.51 -6.68 -5.84
N GLY A 87 14.64 -8.01 -5.84
CA GLY A 87 15.82 -8.70 -5.29
C GLY A 87 15.83 -8.86 -3.76
N VAL A 88 14.95 -8.14 -3.03
CA VAL A 88 14.76 -8.27 -1.58
C VAL A 88 13.46 -9.01 -1.26
N PHE A 89 12.37 -8.64 -1.91
CA PHE A 89 11.07 -9.28 -1.72
C PHE A 89 10.75 -10.24 -2.89
N PRO A 90 10.21 -11.45 -2.62
CA PRO A 90 10.07 -12.48 -3.67
C PRO A 90 8.97 -12.20 -4.69
N MET A 91 8.01 -11.33 -4.36
CA MET A 91 6.88 -11.00 -5.23
C MET A 91 6.71 -9.47 -5.38
N PRO A 92 7.73 -8.77 -5.94
CA PRO A 92 7.69 -7.31 -6.03
C PRO A 92 6.62 -6.80 -7.00
N ASP A 93 6.11 -7.66 -7.89
CA ASP A 93 5.16 -7.34 -8.95
C ASP A 93 3.70 -7.53 -8.52
N VAL A 94 3.45 -8.12 -7.34
CA VAL A 94 2.08 -8.45 -6.91
C VAL A 94 1.16 -7.22 -7.04
N PRO A 95 -0.01 -7.35 -7.69
CA PRO A 95 -0.98 -6.28 -7.79
C PRO A 95 -1.50 -5.83 -6.42
N ILE A 96 -1.51 -4.51 -6.19
CA ILE A 96 -1.95 -3.91 -4.92
C ILE A 96 -3.08 -2.94 -5.20
N ILE A 97 -4.20 -3.11 -4.48
CA ILE A 97 -5.29 -2.15 -4.36
C ILE A 97 -5.17 -1.51 -2.98
N MET A 98 -4.88 -0.21 -2.92
CA MET A 98 -4.80 0.53 -1.67
C MET A 98 -6.18 1.06 -1.28
N LEU A 99 -6.56 0.84 -0.02
CA LEU A 99 -7.74 1.45 0.60
C LEU A 99 -7.30 2.57 1.53
N SER A 100 -8.03 3.69 1.55
CA SER A 100 -7.74 4.81 2.46
C SER A 100 -9.01 5.54 2.85
N GLY A 101 -9.06 6.11 4.05
CA GLY A 101 -10.08 7.07 4.47
C GLY A 101 -9.95 8.43 3.78
N HIS A 102 -8.87 8.67 3.06
CA HIS A 102 -8.50 9.96 2.48
C HIS A 102 -8.55 9.93 0.95
N GLY A 103 -9.28 10.89 0.36
CA GLY A 103 -9.45 11.01 -1.10
C GLY A 103 -8.69 12.18 -1.70
N GLU A 104 -7.82 12.85 -0.94
CA GLU A 104 -7.08 14.01 -1.40
C GLU A 104 -6.11 13.63 -2.52
N ARG A 105 -6.00 14.52 -3.52
CA ARG A 105 -5.18 14.27 -4.72
C ARG A 105 -3.74 13.85 -4.39
N TRP A 106 -3.13 14.46 -3.39
CA TRP A 106 -1.75 14.17 -3.01
C TRP A 106 -1.57 12.72 -2.51
N ARG A 107 -2.56 12.16 -1.77
CA ARG A 107 -2.56 10.76 -1.34
C ARG A 107 -2.61 9.80 -2.52
N VAL A 108 -3.43 10.11 -3.52
CA VAL A 108 -3.52 9.29 -4.74
C VAL A 108 -2.18 9.33 -5.49
N VAL A 109 -1.57 10.52 -5.62
CA VAL A 109 -0.26 10.69 -6.25
C VAL A 109 0.82 9.91 -5.49
N GLU A 110 0.81 9.98 -4.15
CA GLU A 110 1.74 9.21 -3.32
C GLU A 110 1.57 7.70 -3.54
N ALA A 111 0.34 7.19 -3.53
CA ALA A 111 0.06 5.77 -3.81
C ALA A 111 0.65 5.33 -5.17
N VAL A 112 0.51 6.16 -6.19
CA VAL A 112 1.08 5.88 -7.51
C VAL A 112 2.61 5.87 -7.47
N ARG A 113 3.25 6.84 -6.78
CA ARG A 113 4.70 6.88 -6.58
C ARG A 113 5.24 5.67 -5.82
N LEU A 114 4.44 5.10 -4.94
CA LEU A 114 4.77 3.87 -4.22
C LEU A 114 4.66 2.61 -5.09
N GLY A 115 4.09 2.68 -6.28
CA GLY A 115 3.87 1.52 -7.15
C GLY A 115 2.58 0.75 -6.84
N VAL A 116 1.54 1.44 -6.35
CA VAL A 116 0.21 0.87 -6.15
C VAL A 116 -0.52 0.77 -7.51
N HIS A 117 -1.24 -0.34 -7.73
CA HIS A 117 -1.99 -0.54 -8.97
C HIS A 117 -3.28 0.28 -9.00
N GLU A 118 -4.05 0.20 -7.94
CA GLU A 118 -5.37 0.84 -7.84
C GLU A 118 -5.55 1.46 -6.45
N TYR A 119 -6.32 2.54 -6.40
CA TYR A 119 -6.62 3.27 -5.17
C TYR A 119 -8.14 3.39 -5.00
N LEU A 120 -8.64 3.14 -3.80
CA LEU A 120 -10.05 3.29 -3.44
C LEU A 120 -10.19 4.05 -2.13
N VAL A 121 -11.14 4.97 -2.11
CA VAL A 121 -11.49 5.74 -0.91
C VAL A 121 -12.60 5.01 -0.14
N LYS A 122 -12.43 4.84 1.16
CA LYS A 122 -13.44 4.30 2.07
C LYS A 122 -14.58 5.33 2.25
N PRO A 123 -15.86 4.92 2.28
CA PRO A 123 -16.37 3.55 2.27
C PRO A 123 -16.37 2.94 0.86
N VAL A 124 -15.99 1.67 0.77
CA VAL A 124 -15.93 0.93 -0.50
C VAL A 124 -17.19 0.13 -0.75
N SER A 125 -17.58 -0.04 -2.02
CA SER A 125 -18.67 -0.89 -2.46
C SER A 125 -18.16 -2.14 -3.20
N ALA A 126 -18.96 -3.20 -3.26
CA ALA A 126 -18.65 -4.39 -4.04
C ALA A 126 -18.37 -4.04 -5.52
N LYS A 127 -19.16 -3.13 -6.09
CA LYS A 127 -18.93 -2.66 -7.47
C LYS A 127 -17.58 -1.98 -7.63
N ALA A 128 -17.20 -1.10 -6.70
CA ALA A 128 -15.92 -0.40 -6.79
C ALA A 128 -14.74 -1.37 -6.71
N ILE A 129 -14.77 -2.35 -5.82
CA ILE A 129 -13.75 -3.40 -5.73
C ILE A 129 -13.71 -4.23 -7.03
N TYR A 130 -14.88 -4.69 -7.49
CA TYR A 130 -14.99 -5.48 -8.71
C TYR A 130 -14.40 -4.75 -9.93
N ASP A 131 -14.74 -3.47 -10.11
CA ASP A 131 -14.23 -2.67 -11.23
C ASP A 131 -12.68 -2.56 -11.20
N ARG A 132 -12.05 -2.50 -9.99
CA ARG A 132 -10.58 -2.51 -9.87
C ARG A 132 -9.96 -3.86 -10.16
N LEU A 133 -10.60 -4.94 -9.73
CA LEU A 133 -10.17 -6.29 -10.08
C LEU A 133 -10.25 -6.52 -11.60
N VAL A 134 -11.33 -6.08 -12.23
CA VAL A 134 -11.46 -6.10 -13.70
C VAL A 134 -10.34 -5.29 -14.35
N SER A 135 -10.03 -4.10 -13.85
CA SER A 135 -8.93 -3.27 -14.38
C SER A 135 -7.58 -3.99 -14.31
N ILE A 136 -7.29 -4.65 -13.18
CA ILE A 136 -6.03 -5.41 -12.99
C ILE A 136 -5.95 -6.60 -13.95
N VAL A 137 -7.03 -7.38 -14.08
CA VAL A 137 -7.05 -8.61 -14.88
C VAL A 137 -7.12 -8.33 -16.38
N MET A 138 -7.97 -7.38 -16.78
CA MET A 138 -8.25 -7.12 -18.19
C MET A 138 -7.32 -6.10 -18.84
N GLN A 139 -6.70 -5.25 -18.04
CA GLN A 139 -5.77 -4.22 -18.49
C GLN A 139 -4.49 -4.28 -17.67
N PRO A 140 -3.78 -5.43 -17.65
CA PRO A 140 -2.58 -5.57 -16.87
C PRO A 140 -1.54 -4.54 -17.34
N ARG A 141 -1.03 -3.76 -16.39
CA ARG A 141 0.04 -2.82 -16.66
C ARG A 141 1.38 -3.53 -16.41
N PRO A 142 2.33 -3.45 -17.33
CA PRO A 142 3.65 -4.00 -17.11
C PRO A 142 4.27 -3.32 -15.87
N VAL A 143 4.98 -4.09 -15.06
CA VAL A 143 5.79 -3.54 -13.98
C VAL A 143 7.08 -3.02 -14.59
N VAL A 144 7.45 -1.79 -14.25
CA VAL A 144 8.62 -1.08 -14.77
C VAL A 144 9.49 -0.59 -13.63
N GLN A 145 10.80 -0.48 -13.91
CA GLN A 145 11.75 0.20 -13.04
C GLN A 145 12.22 1.48 -13.73
N LEU A 146 11.95 2.64 -13.11
CA LEU A 146 12.30 3.97 -13.62
C LEU A 146 13.01 4.74 -12.49
N GLY A 147 14.35 4.75 -12.49
CA GLY A 147 15.11 5.28 -11.37
C GLY A 147 14.77 4.54 -10.08
N ASP A 148 14.33 5.29 -9.07
CA ASP A 148 13.92 4.73 -7.77
C ASP A 148 12.49 4.17 -7.76
N TYR A 149 11.72 4.40 -8.83
CA TYR A 149 10.37 3.87 -8.96
C TYR A 149 10.39 2.41 -9.40
N TYR A 150 9.64 1.58 -8.68
CA TYR A 150 9.34 0.20 -9.08
C TYR A 150 7.85 -0.07 -8.91
N GLY A 151 7.15 -0.43 -9.98
CA GLY A 151 5.71 -0.68 -9.93
C GLY A 151 5.05 -0.69 -11.31
N PRO A 152 3.71 -0.72 -11.37
CA PRO A 152 2.99 -0.71 -12.62
C PRO A 152 3.25 0.57 -13.42
N GLU A 153 3.38 0.46 -14.74
CA GLU A 153 3.54 1.62 -15.60
C GLU A 153 2.48 2.70 -15.29
N PRO A 154 2.90 3.94 -14.98
CA PRO A 154 1.96 5.02 -14.65
C PRO A 154 0.98 5.30 -15.78
N ARG A 155 -0.30 5.56 -15.45
CA ARG A 155 -1.28 6.02 -16.46
C ARG A 155 -0.90 7.42 -16.92
N LYS A 156 -1.01 7.72 -18.23
CA LYS A 156 -0.59 8.99 -18.84
C LYS A 156 -1.09 10.25 -18.10
N MET A 157 -2.35 10.25 -17.63
CA MET A 157 -2.91 11.38 -16.87
C MET A 157 -2.25 11.61 -15.49
N ILE A 158 -1.55 10.61 -14.97
CA ILE A 158 -0.89 10.67 -13.66
C ILE A 158 0.60 10.97 -13.86
N SER A 159 1.18 10.58 -14.98
CA SER A 159 2.56 10.90 -15.36
C SER A 159 2.79 12.42 -15.37
N GLU A 160 1.91 13.18 -16.02
CA GLU A 160 1.97 14.65 -16.03
C GLU A 160 1.84 15.27 -14.62
N ALA A 161 1.03 14.64 -13.75
CA ALA A 161 0.86 15.09 -12.37
C ALA A 161 2.03 14.69 -11.44
N LEU A 162 2.83 13.71 -11.83
CA LEU A 162 4.04 13.30 -11.10
C LEU A 162 5.19 14.28 -11.36
N ASP A 163 5.26 14.86 -12.55
CA ASP A 163 6.30 15.81 -12.93
C ASP A 163 6.07 17.21 -12.31
N ASP A 164 4.79 17.58 -12.06
CA ASP A 164 4.41 18.90 -11.54
C ASP A 164 4.14 18.95 -10.02
N ALA A 165 4.06 17.82 -9.33
CA ALA A 165 3.73 17.83 -7.91
C ALA A 165 5.00 17.99 -7.05
N PRO A 166 5.10 19.06 -6.23
CA PRO A 166 6.15 19.16 -5.22
C PRO A 166 6.06 17.94 -4.28
N ILE A 167 7.21 17.45 -3.85
CA ILE A 167 7.29 16.42 -2.80
C ILE A 167 6.72 17.07 -1.54
N VAL A 168 5.44 16.81 -1.27
CA VAL A 168 4.84 17.19 0.02
C VAL A 168 5.26 16.09 0.99
N GLU A 169 6.27 16.39 1.80
CA GLU A 169 6.63 15.53 2.93
C GLU A 169 5.42 15.44 3.86
N ASP A 170 5.12 14.23 4.32
CA ASP A 170 4.05 13.99 5.29
C ASP A 170 4.30 14.88 6.52
N PRO A 171 3.38 15.80 6.87
CA PRO A 171 3.56 16.69 8.02
C PRO A 171 3.76 15.92 9.34
N ALA A 172 3.30 14.67 9.43
CA ALA A 172 3.56 13.80 10.58
C ALA A 172 5.03 13.33 10.64
N ARG A 173 5.76 13.33 9.53
CA ARG A 173 7.17 12.91 9.46
C ARG A 173 8.13 14.04 9.85
N VAL A 174 7.75 15.28 9.60
CA VAL A 174 8.53 16.47 9.98
C VAL A 174 8.53 16.67 11.49
N ALA A 175 7.44 16.32 12.18
CA ALA A 175 7.33 16.42 13.64
C ALA A 175 8.20 15.40 14.41
N SER A 176 8.69 14.34 13.75
CA SER A 176 9.51 13.30 14.40
C SER A 176 11.02 13.55 14.32
N THR A 177 11.47 14.59 13.62
CA THR A 177 12.90 14.88 13.39
C THR A 177 13.44 16.04 14.22
N GLU A 178 12.59 16.77 14.94
CA GLU A 178 13.06 17.69 15.99
C GLU A 178 13.41 16.89 17.25
N ILE A 179 14.61 16.29 17.26
CA ILE A 179 15.27 15.90 18.49
C ILE A 179 15.59 17.21 19.19
N VAL A 180 14.80 17.53 20.21
CA VAL A 180 15.10 18.59 21.16
C VAL A 180 16.42 18.22 21.82
N GLU A 181 17.50 18.89 21.42
CA GLU A 181 18.72 18.93 22.24
C GLU A 181 18.35 19.64 23.54
N ASP A 182 18.27 18.85 24.63
CA ASP A 182 18.08 19.35 25.98
C ASP A 182 19.36 20.06 26.43
N PRO A 183 19.35 21.40 26.68
CA PRO A 183 20.53 22.14 27.10
C PRO A 183 20.75 22.10 28.62
N ALA A 184 20.60 20.94 29.26
CA ALA A 184 20.77 20.82 30.71
C ALA A 184 21.78 19.75 31.10
N HIS A 185 23.06 19.94 30.77
CA HIS A 185 24.17 19.38 31.52
C HIS A 185 25.45 20.23 31.39
N ALA A 186 25.37 21.48 31.84
CA ALA A 186 26.54 22.22 32.28
C ALA A 186 26.57 22.13 33.81
N VAL A 187 27.16 21.08 34.36
CA VAL A 187 27.49 21.02 35.79
C VAL A 187 28.87 21.60 35.96
N GLU A 188 28.92 22.76 36.59
CA GLU A 188 30.10 23.44 37.10
C GLU A 188 30.95 22.50 37.96
N ALA A 189 32.20 22.32 37.54
CA ALA A 189 33.27 21.83 38.41
C ALA A 189 33.71 22.94 39.37
N LYS A 190 33.19 22.93 40.59
CA LYS A 190 33.70 23.73 41.71
C LYS A 190 34.88 22.99 42.35
N THR A 191 36.04 23.57 42.18
CA THR A 191 37.27 23.34 42.92
C THR A 191 37.06 23.37 44.44
N ALA A 192 37.45 22.30 45.11
CA ALA A 192 37.66 22.32 46.56
C ALA A 192 39.15 22.38 46.85
N GLU A 193 39.61 23.50 47.48
CA GLU A 193 40.89 23.64 48.07
C GLU A 193 41.04 22.80 49.37
N PRO A 194 42.28 22.38 49.72
CA PRO A 194 42.49 21.60 50.95
C PRO A 194 42.71 22.54 52.15
N VAL A 195 42.07 22.27 53.26
CA VAL A 195 42.32 22.85 54.57
C VAL A 195 43.12 21.87 55.42
N GLN A 196 44.12 22.42 56.05
CA GLN A 196 45.12 21.86 56.94
C GLN A 196 44.61 20.95 58.04
#